data_9d58096f8fe574408f641e2afde12cc7
#
_entry.id   9d58096f8fe574408f641e2afde12cc7
#
_cell.length_a   1.000
_cell.length_b   1.000
_cell.length_c   1.000
_cell.angle_alpha   90.00
_cell.angle_beta   90.00
_cell.angle_gamma   90.00
#
_symmetry.space_group_name_H-M   'P 1'
#
loop_
_entity.id
_entity.type
_entity.pdbx_description
1 polymer ?
#
loop_
_entity_poly.entity_id
_entity_poly.type
_entity_poly.pdbx_seq_one_letter_code
_entity_poly.pdbx_strand_id
1 'polypeptide(L)'
;ERQELDEWAEGVHQGVVAEVSPSQVWGENMLDELLERGEGPALLLVLDGVTDPHNLGACLRTADAAGAQAVIVPKDKSATLNATVRKVACGAAEVIPLVAVTNLARTMRMLQEENIWIVGTAGEADHTLYQSKMTGRLALVMGPR
;
A
#
# COMPACT_ATOMS: atom_id res chain seq x y z
N GLU A 1 -29.20 13.81 -19.03
CA GLU A 1 -27.71 14.06 -19.28
C GLU A 1 -26.97 14.46 -18.01
N ARG A 2 -26.84 15.78 -17.65
CA ARG A 2 -26.07 16.14 -16.45
C ARG A 2 -26.84 15.84 -15.16
N GLN A 3 -28.14 16.02 -15.16
CA GLN A 3 -29.05 15.71 -14.04
C GLN A 3 -29.08 14.23 -13.72
N GLU A 4 -28.99 13.35 -14.70
CA GLU A 4 -28.91 11.91 -14.51
C GLU A 4 -27.59 11.51 -13.84
N LEU A 5 -26.48 12.19 -14.18
CA LEU A 5 -25.18 11.95 -13.54
C LEU A 5 -25.15 12.41 -12.08
N ASP A 6 -25.86 13.49 -11.76
CA ASP A 6 -26.04 14.01 -10.39
C ASP A 6 -26.85 13.04 -9.50
N GLU A 7 -27.68 12.17 -10.10
CA GLU A 7 -28.41 11.10 -9.41
C GLU A 7 -27.52 9.88 -9.10
N TRP A 8 -26.48 9.65 -9.89
CA TRP A 8 -25.60 8.49 -9.79
C TRP A 8 -24.36 8.72 -8.91
N ALA A 9 -23.95 9.97 -8.73
CA ALA A 9 -22.76 10.30 -7.98
C ALA A 9 -22.93 11.56 -7.13
N GLU A 10 -22.62 11.45 -5.86
CA GLU A 10 -22.50 12.60 -4.97
C GLU A 10 -21.19 13.35 -5.23
N GLY A 11 -21.26 14.64 -5.51
CA GLY A 11 -20.10 15.52 -5.65
C GLY A 11 -19.80 15.98 -7.07
N VAL A 12 -18.60 16.49 -7.30
CA VAL A 12 -18.19 17.05 -8.61
C VAL A 12 -17.68 15.94 -9.52
N HIS A 13 -18.49 15.50 -10.48
CA HIS A 13 -18.19 14.41 -11.42
C HIS A 13 -17.59 14.87 -12.77
N GLN A 14 -17.50 16.18 -13.03
CA GLN A 14 -16.94 16.75 -14.27
C GLN A 14 -17.54 16.20 -15.58
N GLY A 15 -18.78 15.69 -15.54
CA GLY A 15 -19.49 15.15 -16.70
C GLY A 15 -19.26 13.68 -16.99
N VAL A 16 -18.54 12.95 -16.12
CA VAL A 16 -18.30 11.51 -16.24
C VAL A 16 -18.56 10.82 -14.92
N VAL A 17 -19.36 9.75 -14.96
CA VAL A 17 -19.58 8.82 -13.84
C VAL A 17 -19.36 7.41 -14.35
N ALA A 18 -18.59 6.60 -13.63
CA ALA A 18 -18.37 5.20 -13.96
C ALA A 18 -18.72 4.31 -12.75
N GLU A 19 -19.51 3.29 -13.00
CA GLU A 19 -19.71 2.19 -12.06
C GLU A 19 -18.58 1.19 -12.22
N VAL A 20 -17.84 0.95 -11.16
CA VAL A 20 -16.70 0.02 -11.16
C VAL A 20 -16.81 -0.97 -10.02
N SER A 21 -16.33 -2.18 -10.26
CA SER A 21 -16.15 -3.12 -9.16
C SER A 21 -15.06 -2.60 -8.22
N PRO A 22 -15.30 -2.54 -6.89
CA PRO A 22 -14.32 -2.03 -5.96
C PRO A 22 -13.07 -2.91 -5.96
N SER A 23 -11.90 -2.31 -5.99
CA SER A 23 -10.64 -3.02 -5.75
C SER A 23 -10.67 -3.64 -4.35
N GLN A 24 -10.13 -4.85 -4.24
CA GLN A 24 -10.16 -5.62 -3.02
C GLN A 24 -8.95 -5.30 -2.15
N VAL A 25 -9.16 -5.34 -0.82
CA VAL A 25 -8.07 -5.51 0.13
C VAL A 25 -7.77 -7.00 0.20
N TRP A 26 -6.51 -7.36 -0.05
CA TRP A 26 -6.07 -8.75 -0.09
C TRP A 26 -5.71 -9.26 1.30
N GLY A 27 -5.85 -10.55 1.52
CA GLY A 27 -5.39 -11.23 2.74
C GLY A 27 -3.92 -11.68 2.66
N GLU A 28 -3.42 -12.28 3.75
CA GLU A 28 -2.03 -12.75 3.88
C GLU A 28 -1.61 -13.72 2.76
N ASN A 29 -2.51 -14.55 2.26
CA ASN A 29 -2.23 -15.52 1.18
C ASN A 29 -1.75 -14.87 -0.12
N MET A 30 -2.08 -13.60 -0.34
CA MET A 30 -1.62 -12.86 -1.51
C MET A 30 -0.11 -12.62 -1.47
N LEU A 31 0.48 -12.51 -0.29
CA LEU A 31 1.93 -12.33 -0.15
C LEU A 31 2.68 -13.58 -0.61
N ASP A 32 2.21 -14.76 -0.25
CA ASP A 32 2.81 -16.02 -0.68
C ASP A 32 2.81 -16.12 -2.21
N GLU A 33 1.66 -15.82 -2.85
CA GLU A 33 1.55 -15.80 -4.31
C GLU A 33 2.46 -14.76 -4.97
N LEU A 34 2.60 -13.57 -4.39
CA LEU A 34 3.47 -12.52 -4.91
C LEU A 34 4.95 -12.91 -4.81
N LEU A 35 5.32 -13.56 -3.72
CA LEU A 35 6.70 -13.99 -3.46
C LEU A 35 7.11 -15.18 -4.35
N GLU A 36 6.18 -16.10 -4.61
CA GLU A 36 6.40 -17.25 -5.50
C GLU A 36 6.53 -16.83 -6.97
N ARG A 37 5.77 -15.82 -7.41
CA ARG A 37 5.79 -15.32 -8.79
C ARG A 37 6.94 -14.37 -9.09
N GLY A 38 7.60 -13.86 -8.06
CA GLY A 38 8.61 -12.80 -8.17
C GLY A 38 9.97 -13.31 -8.62
N GLU A 39 10.24 -13.29 -9.93
CA GLU A 39 11.60 -13.34 -10.46
C GLU A 39 12.22 -11.94 -10.36
N GLY A 40 13.24 -11.79 -9.53
CA GLY A 40 14.01 -10.54 -9.43
C GLY A 40 13.86 -9.76 -8.11
N PRO A 41 14.31 -8.50 -8.08
CA PRO A 41 14.23 -7.69 -6.88
C PRO A 41 12.79 -7.39 -6.49
N ALA A 42 12.43 -7.68 -5.25
CA ALA A 42 11.13 -7.34 -4.68
C ALA A 42 11.23 -6.05 -3.88
N LEU A 43 10.29 -5.14 -4.09
CA LEU A 43 10.10 -3.97 -3.23
C LEU A 43 8.71 -4.03 -2.61
N LEU A 44 8.65 -4.10 -1.30
CA LEU A 44 7.42 -4.07 -0.52
C LEU A 44 7.41 -2.84 0.36
N LEU A 45 6.24 -2.23 0.53
CA LEU A 45 6.03 -1.16 1.51
C LEU A 45 5.17 -1.68 2.66
N VAL A 46 5.67 -1.58 3.87
CA VAL A 46 4.96 -1.95 5.10
C VAL A 46 4.60 -0.68 5.86
N LEU A 47 3.32 -0.46 6.11
CA LEU A 47 2.81 0.70 6.82
C LEU A 47 2.25 0.27 8.18
N ASP A 48 2.92 0.63 9.26
CA ASP A 48 2.47 0.37 10.62
C ASP A 48 1.76 1.59 11.20
N GLY A 49 0.45 1.49 11.43
CA GLY A 49 -0.32 2.53 12.09
C GLY A 49 -0.66 3.76 11.24
N VAL A 50 -0.70 3.64 9.92
CA VAL A 50 -1.19 4.70 9.03
C VAL A 50 -2.72 4.69 9.02
N THR A 51 -3.33 5.56 9.82
CA THR A 51 -4.78 5.63 10.04
C THR A 51 -5.47 6.72 9.23
N ASP A 52 -4.73 7.73 8.78
CA ASP A 52 -5.27 8.80 7.95
C ASP A 52 -5.43 8.35 6.48
N PRO A 53 -6.66 8.44 5.91
CA PRO A 53 -6.91 8.08 4.52
C PRO A 53 -6.08 8.86 3.49
N HIS A 54 -5.78 10.13 3.73
CA HIS A 54 -4.93 10.92 2.83
C HIS A 54 -3.50 10.38 2.80
N ASN A 55 -2.95 10.02 3.96
CA ASN A 55 -1.61 9.44 4.05
C ASN A 55 -1.55 8.07 3.38
N LEU A 56 -2.55 7.20 3.60
CA LEU A 56 -2.60 5.90 2.93
C LEU A 56 -2.67 6.07 1.41
N GLY A 57 -3.53 6.95 0.90
CA GLY A 57 -3.62 7.23 -0.54
C GLY A 57 -2.32 7.75 -1.13
N ALA A 58 -1.63 8.65 -0.44
CA ALA A 58 -0.33 9.18 -0.84
C ALA A 58 0.76 8.08 -0.85
N CYS A 59 0.76 7.19 0.15
CA CYS A 59 1.67 6.05 0.20
C CYS A 59 1.45 5.07 -0.96
N LEU A 60 0.18 4.73 -1.27
CA LEU A 60 -0.16 3.87 -2.41
C LEU A 60 0.34 4.46 -3.73
N ARG A 61 0.08 5.75 -3.97
CA ARG A 61 0.56 6.44 -5.16
C ARG A 61 2.07 6.43 -5.29
N THR A 62 2.78 6.68 -4.20
CA THR A 62 4.24 6.69 -4.19
C THR A 62 4.81 5.28 -4.36
N ALA A 63 4.21 4.29 -3.71
CA ALA A 63 4.61 2.89 -3.83
C ALA A 63 4.46 2.37 -5.27
N ASP A 64 3.35 2.69 -5.93
CA ASP A 64 3.12 2.35 -7.34
C ASP A 64 4.18 3.01 -8.24
N ALA A 65 4.41 4.30 -8.08
CA ALA A 65 5.43 5.04 -8.84
C ALA A 65 6.86 4.52 -8.60
N ALA A 66 7.15 4.00 -7.42
CA ALA A 66 8.43 3.38 -7.07
C ALA A 66 8.58 1.93 -7.56
N GLY A 67 7.52 1.35 -8.13
CA GLY A 67 7.50 -0.04 -8.59
C GLY A 67 7.39 -1.06 -7.45
N ALA A 68 6.81 -0.68 -6.31
CA ALA A 68 6.52 -1.62 -5.25
C ALA A 68 5.48 -2.65 -5.70
N GLN A 69 5.66 -3.90 -5.28
CA GLN A 69 4.79 -5.00 -5.69
C GLN A 69 3.56 -5.14 -4.81
N ALA A 70 3.63 -4.65 -3.57
CA ALA A 70 2.49 -4.58 -2.65
C ALA A 70 2.73 -3.55 -1.55
N VAL A 71 1.62 -3.11 -0.95
CA VAL A 71 1.60 -2.35 0.30
C VAL A 71 0.95 -3.22 1.37
N ILE A 72 1.63 -3.40 2.50
CA ILE A 72 1.20 -4.26 3.60
C ILE A 72 0.79 -3.38 4.77
N VAL A 73 -0.40 -3.62 5.32
CA VAL A 73 -0.94 -2.89 6.47
C VAL A 73 -1.45 -3.87 7.53
N PRO A 74 -1.42 -3.51 8.82
CA PRO A 74 -2.14 -4.28 9.83
C PRO A 74 -3.65 -4.15 9.57
N LYS A 75 -4.39 -5.26 9.72
CA LYS A 75 -5.85 -5.29 9.58
C LYS A 75 -6.54 -4.34 10.55
N ASP A 76 -6.01 -4.27 11.77
CA ASP A 76 -6.40 -3.31 12.79
C ASP A 76 -5.42 -2.12 12.77
N LYS A 77 -5.90 -0.92 13.11
CA LYS A 77 -5.10 0.33 13.16
C LYS A 77 -4.55 0.78 11.80
N SER A 78 -5.28 0.57 10.74
CA SER A 78 -4.99 1.11 9.41
C SER A 78 -6.22 1.78 8.82
N ALA A 79 -6.00 2.77 7.95
CA ALA A 79 -7.07 3.31 7.12
C ALA A 79 -7.62 2.23 6.18
N THR A 80 -8.91 2.29 5.91
CA THR A 80 -9.57 1.41 4.94
C THR A 80 -9.51 1.99 3.53
N LEU A 81 -9.65 1.14 2.52
CA LEU A 81 -9.65 1.53 1.12
C LEU A 81 -10.99 2.20 0.75
N ASN A 82 -11.20 3.41 1.26
CA ASN A 82 -12.42 4.21 1.02
C ASN A 82 -12.27 5.18 -0.18
N ALA A 83 -13.32 5.95 -0.47
CA ALA A 83 -13.33 6.90 -1.57
C ALA A 83 -12.23 7.96 -1.48
N THR A 84 -11.90 8.42 -0.28
CA THR A 84 -10.81 9.40 -0.04
C THR A 84 -9.46 8.80 -0.40
N VAL A 85 -9.16 7.58 0.06
CA VAL A 85 -7.92 6.86 -0.28
C VAL A 85 -7.78 6.69 -1.79
N ARG A 86 -8.84 6.24 -2.46
CA ARG A 86 -8.86 6.05 -3.93
C ARG A 86 -8.59 7.35 -4.67
N LYS A 87 -9.25 8.44 -4.25
CA LYS A 87 -9.07 9.77 -4.85
C LYS A 87 -7.62 10.26 -4.71
N VAL A 88 -7.04 10.16 -3.52
CA VAL A 88 -5.67 10.61 -3.24
C VAL A 88 -4.63 9.71 -3.92
N ALA A 89 -4.91 8.42 -4.02
CA ALA A 89 -4.04 7.45 -4.69
C ALA A 89 -3.97 7.64 -6.22
N CYS A 90 -4.86 8.44 -6.82
CA CYS A 90 -4.84 8.77 -8.27
C CYS A 90 -4.76 7.53 -9.18
N GLY A 91 -5.54 6.49 -8.87
CA GLY A 91 -5.58 5.22 -9.62
C GLY A 91 -4.63 4.14 -9.10
N ALA A 92 -3.61 4.46 -8.30
CA ALA A 92 -2.69 3.47 -7.76
C ALA A 92 -3.39 2.40 -6.89
N ALA A 93 -4.49 2.77 -6.22
CA ALA A 93 -5.30 1.83 -5.45
C ALA A 93 -5.94 0.70 -6.27
N GLU A 94 -6.03 0.86 -7.58
CA GLU A 94 -6.57 -0.16 -8.51
C GLU A 94 -5.47 -1.05 -9.10
N VAL A 95 -4.21 -0.66 -8.95
CA VAL A 95 -3.05 -1.32 -9.56
C VAL A 95 -2.21 -2.04 -8.52
N ILE A 96 -1.83 -1.36 -7.43
CA ILE A 96 -0.97 -1.95 -6.41
C ILE A 96 -1.80 -2.71 -5.36
N PRO A 97 -1.49 -3.99 -5.08
CA PRO A 97 -2.18 -4.75 -4.04
C PRO A 97 -1.99 -4.13 -2.65
N LEU A 98 -3.10 -3.84 -1.97
CA LEU A 98 -3.12 -3.54 -0.54
C LEU A 98 -3.41 -4.82 0.23
N VAL A 99 -2.45 -5.29 1.02
CA VAL A 99 -2.54 -6.55 1.77
C VAL A 99 -2.73 -6.25 3.25
N ALA A 100 -3.84 -6.68 3.81
CA ALA A 100 -4.13 -6.55 5.23
C ALA A 100 -3.74 -7.82 5.98
N VAL A 101 -2.85 -7.68 6.97
CA VAL A 101 -2.34 -8.79 7.76
C VAL A 101 -2.78 -8.71 9.21
N THR A 102 -2.99 -9.85 9.84
CA THR A 102 -3.44 -9.91 11.24
C THR A 102 -2.31 -9.61 12.22
N ASN A 103 -1.09 -10.05 11.91
CA ASN A 103 0.08 -9.87 12.76
C ASN A 103 1.29 -9.42 11.95
N LEU A 104 1.53 -8.11 11.97
CA LEU A 104 2.60 -7.50 11.19
C LEU A 104 3.99 -8.04 11.56
N ALA A 105 4.25 -8.29 12.83
CA ALA A 105 5.54 -8.85 13.28
C ALA A 105 5.76 -10.27 12.76
N ARG A 106 4.71 -11.10 12.72
CA ARG A 106 4.78 -12.44 12.11
C ARG A 106 5.02 -12.34 10.61
N THR A 107 4.31 -11.45 9.93
CA THR A 107 4.50 -11.21 8.49
C THR A 107 5.93 -10.77 8.18
N MET A 108 6.51 -9.85 8.96
CA MET A 108 7.90 -9.43 8.78
C MET A 108 8.90 -10.57 8.97
N ARG A 109 8.69 -11.48 9.94
CA ARG A 109 9.55 -12.67 10.09
C ARG A 109 9.44 -13.60 8.88
N MET A 110 8.23 -13.85 8.39
CA MET A 110 8.03 -14.65 7.18
C MET A 110 8.75 -14.02 5.98
N LEU A 111 8.68 -12.70 5.79
CA LEU A 111 9.41 -12.00 4.74
C LEU A 111 10.94 -12.17 4.88
N GLN A 112 11.47 -12.17 6.10
CA GLN A 112 12.90 -12.43 6.35
C GLN A 112 13.30 -13.87 6.02
N GLU A 113 12.45 -14.86 6.33
CA GLU A 113 12.65 -16.26 5.95
C GLU A 113 12.69 -16.43 4.43
N GLU A 114 11.95 -15.60 3.68
CA GLU A 114 11.97 -15.51 2.21
C GLU A 114 13.11 -14.63 1.66
N ASN A 115 14.13 -14.35 2.47
CA ASN A 115 15.30 -13.55 2.11
C ASN A 115 14.95 -12.10 1.66
N ILE A 116 13.91 -11.52 2.24
CA ILE A 116 13.58 -10.10 2.06
C ILE A 116 14.23 -9.30 3.19
N TRP A 117 15.04 -8.34 2.82
CA TRP A 117 15.69 -7.44 3.78
C TRP A 117 14.69 -6.41 4.30
N ILE A 118 14.59 -6.28 5.63
CA ILE A 118 13.67 -5.33 6.26
C ILE A 118 14.45 -4.07 6.66
N VAL A 119 14.00 -2.92 6.18
CA VAL A 119 14.52 -1.60 6.55
C VAL A 119 13.42 -0.79 7.20
N GLY A 120 13.59 -0.45 8.47
CA GLY A 120 12.66 0.40 9.23
C GLY A 120 13.06 1.86 9.18
N THR A 121 12.08 2.77 9.09
CA THR A 121 12.29 4.19 9.25
C THR A 121 11.99 4.61 10.68
N ALA A 122 12.90 5.37 11.31
CA ALA A 122 12.73 5.89 12.65
C ALA A 122 13.37 7.28 12.76
N GLY A 123 12.77 8.16 13.58
CA GLY A 123 13.29 9.53 13.74
C GLY A 123 14.65 9.58 14.42
N GLU A 124 14.96 8.57 15.23
CA GLU A 124 16.22 8.40 15.98
C GLU A 124 17.28 7.56 15.22
N ALA A 125 17.06 7.25 13.95
CA ALA A 125 18.02 6.49 13.17
C ALA A 125 19.35 7.24 12.99
N ASP A 126 20.46 6.53 13.12
CA ASP A 126 21.82 7.11 13.02
C ASP A 126 22.20 7.53 11.59
N HIS A 127 21.44 7.09 10.59
CA HIS A 127 21.71 7.37 9.19
C HIS A 127 20.42 7.54 8.38
N THR A 128 20.55 8.22 7.26
CA THR A 128 19.42 8.49 6.34
C THR A 128 19.15 7.32 5.42
N LEU A 129 17.97 7.31 4.79
CA LEU A 129 17.62 6.35 3.75
C LEU A 129 18.68 6.27 2.65
N TYR A 130 19.23 7.42 2.23
CA TYR A 130 20.25 7.51 1.18
C TYR A 130 21.61 6.90 1.56
N GLN A 131 21.87 6.74 2.85
CA GLN A 131 23.06 6.09 3.36
C GLN A 131 22.86 4.58 3.60
N SER A 132 21.61 4.13 3.50
CA SER A 132 21.24 2.73 3.68
C SER A 132 21.47 1.93 2.40
N LYS A 133 21.87 0.67 2.56
CA LYS A 133 22.03 -0.23 1.42
C LYS A 133 20.67 -0.77 1.00
N MET A 134 20.11 -0.19 -0.06
CA MET A 134 18.77 -0.48 -0.59
C MET A 134 18.87 -1.33 -1.86
N THR A 135 19.47 -2.51 -1.77
CA THR A 135 19.66 -3.40 -2.92
C THR A 135 19.07 -4.78 -2.68
N GLY A 136 18.61 -5.45 -3.74
CA GLY A 136 18.03 -6.78 -3.66
C GLY A 136 16.53 -6.75 -3.29
N ARG A 137 16.09 -7.84 -2.67
CA ARG A 137 14.69 -7.97 -2.20
C ARG A 137 14.52 -7.19 -0.88
N LEU A 138 13.60 -6.27 -0.86
CA LEU A 138 13.49 -5.27 0.20
C LEU A 138 12.05 -5.04 0.65
N ALA A 139 11.84 -4.91 1.94
CA ALA A 139 10.63 -4.34 2.53
C ALA A 139 10.99 -3.09 3.35
N LEU A 140 10.44 -1.94 2.93
CA LEU A 140 10.57 -0.69 3.66
C LEU A 140 9.42 -0.58 4.65
N VAL A 141 9.74 -0.42 5.93
CA VAL A 141 8.75 -0.28 7.01
C VAL A 141 8.67 1.17 7.45
N MET A 142 7.48 1.73 7.36
CA MET A 142 7.16 3.07 7.86
C MET A 142 6.15 2.95 9.01
N GLY A 143 6.48 3.52 10.15
CA GLY A 143 5.64 3.53 11.35
C GLY A 143 5.17 4.93 11.74
N PRO A 144 4.32 5.04 12.77
CA PRO A 144 3.97 6.32 13.35
C PRO A 144 5.21 6.97 13.97
N ARG A 145 5.20 8.29 13.94
CA ARG A 145 6.20 9.10 14.66
C ARG A 145 5.99 9.03 16.15
#